data_7f9266fcb443621683f85bb549d38d0f
#
_entry.id   7f9266fcb443621683f85bb549d38d0f
#
_cell.length_a   1.000
_cell.length_b   1.000
_cell.length_c   1.000
_cell.angle_alpha   90.00
_cell.angle_beta   90.00
_cell.angle_gamma   90.00
#
_symmetry.space_group_name_H-M   'P 1'
#
loop_
_entity.id
_entity.type
_entity.pdbx_description
1 polymer ?
#
loop_
_entity_poly.entity_id
_entity_poly.type
_entity_poly.pdbx_seq_one_letter_code
_entity_poly.pdbx_strand_id
1 'polypeptide(L)'
;MAIVHFVNYKRGTQSRAAMRGVMLYVMQEKKTTWEGAPLVSGINCQPKSVYDDFLNTKLLYHKDGGTMFYHMVQSFPKGAAVDPRQAHEAARRLAEYFDGYEVLVCTHVDREHIHSHCVINSVNFETGKKLHMAKEQIRELMRHNDEI
;
A
#
# COMPACT_ATOMS: atom_id res chain seq x y z
N MET A 1 1.83 19.41 -1.30
CA MET A 1 2.00 18.38 -2.34
C MET A 1 2.56 17.10 -1.73
N ALA A 2 1.94 15.98 -2.01
CA ALA A 2 2.40 14.69 -1.51
C ALA A 2 3.51 14.13 -2.40
N ILE A 3 4.45 13.44 -1.76
CA ILE A 3 5.57 12.78 -2.45
C ILE A 3 5.38 11.27 -2.32
N VAL A 4 5.55 10.56 -3.43
CA VAL A 4 5.41 9.10 -3.49
C VAL A 4 6.75 8.46 -3.77
N HIS A 5 7.06 7.39 -3.02
CA HIS A 5 8.23 6.57 -3.32
C HIS A 5 7.93 5.11 -3.01
N PHE A 6 8.67 4.22 -3.66
CA PHE A 6 8.60 2.79 -3.38
C PHE A 6 9.73 2.39 -2.45
N VAL A 7 9.41 1.55 -1.48
CA VAL A 7 10.43 0.95 -0.61
C VAL A 7 11.08 -0.19 -1.38
N ASN A 8 12.40 -0.12 -1.54
CA ASN A 8 13.14 -1.16 -2.22
C ASN A 8 13.50 -2.29 -1.25
N TYR A 9 13.04 -3.49 -1.54
CA TYR A 9 13.34 -4.66 -0.75
C TYR A 9 14.50 -5.42 -1.39
N LYS A 10 15.45 -5.82 -0.57
CA LYS A 10 16.60 -6.61 -1.03
C LYS A 10 16.14 -7.99 -1.50
N ARG A 11 16.91 -8.57 -2.41
CA ARG A 11 16.70 -9.93 -2.87
C ARG A 11 16.66 -10.87 -1.65
N GLY A 12 15.70 -11.77 -1.60
CA GLY A 12 15.49 -12.69 -0.48
C GLY A 12 14.54 -12.18 0.60
N THR A 13 14.11 -10.92 0.51
CA THR A 13 13.10 -10.36 1.43
C THR A 13 11.68 -10.40 0.86
N GLN A 14 11.53 -11.03 -0.30
CA GLN A 14 10.23 -11.27 -0.92
C GLN A 14 9.81 -12.70 -0.60
N SER A 15 9.07 -12.86 0.49
CA SER A 15 8.58 -14.15 0.97
C SER A 15 7.23 -13.96 1.64
N ARG A 16 6.55 -15.06 1.93
CA ARG A 16 5.29 -15.01 2.69
C ARG A 16 5.51 -14.36 4.05
N ALA A 17 6.58 -14.75 4.75
CA ALA A 17 6.90 -14.22 6.06
C ALA A 17 7.21 -12.73 6.01
N ALA A 18 7.98 -12.29 5.02
CA ALA A 18 8.31 -10.88 4.84
C ALA A 18 7.06 -10.05 4.54
N MET A 19 6.20 -10.56 3.66
CA MET A 19 4.94 -9.89 3.33
C MET A 19 4.06 -9.72 4.57
N ARG A 20 3.91 -10.79 5.36
CA ARG A 20 3.13 -10.75 6.59
C ARG A 20 3.73 -9.77 7.59
N GLY A 21 5.05 -9.78 7.72
CA GLY A 21 5.76 -8.87 8.64
C GLY A 21 5.54 -7.41 8.28
N VAL A 22 5.59 -7.07 6.99
CA VAL A 22 5.32 -5.71 6.51
C VAL A 22 3.88 -5.32 6.82
N MET A 23 2.92 -6.20 6.55
CA MET A 23 1.51 -5.94 6.85
C MET A 23 1.28 -5.65 8.33
N LEU A 24 1.84 -6.48 9.21
CA LEU A 24 1.71 -6.30 10.65
C LEU A 24 2.35 -4.99 11.12
N TYR A 25 3.50 -4.63 10.54
CA TYR A 25 4.17 -3.39 10.88
C TYR A 25 3.34 -2.17 10.50
N VAL A 26 2.82 -2.13 9.27
CA VAL A 26 2.09 -0.95 8.80
C VAL A 26 0.72 -0.80 9.46
N MET A 27 0.14 -1.90 9.94
CA MET A 27 -1.16 -1.89 10.63
C MET A 27 -1.08 -1.63 12.12
N GLN A 28 0.10 -1.39 12.70
CA GLN A 28 0.21 -1.18 14.15
C GLN A 28 -0.76 -0.10 14.65
N GLU A 29 -1.56 -0.45 15.62
CA GLU A 29 -2.59 0.43 16.17
C GLU A 29 -2.02 1.76 16.66
N LYS A 30 -0.89 1.72 17.37
CA LYS A 30 -0.23 2.93 17.89
C LYS A 30 0.22 3.91 16.79
N LYS A 31 0.38 3.43 15.56
CA LYS A 31 0.80 4.25 14.42
C LYS A 31 -0.36 4.79 13.60
N THR A 32 -1.49 4.09 13.61
CA THR A 32 -2.60 4.34 12.70
C THR A 32 -3.85 4.92 13.36
N THR A 33 -3.90 4.98 14.68
CA THR A 33 -5.09 5.50 15.37
C THR A 33 -5.04 7.01 15.49
N TRP A 34 -6.10 7.67 15.06
CA TRP A 34 -6.26 9.12 15.18
C TRP A 34 -7.69 9.42 15.64
N GLU A 35 -7.79 10.16 16.76
CA GLU A 35 -9.09 10.47 17.40
C GLU A 35 -9.96 9.22 17.61
N GLY A 36 -9.32 8.13 18.04
CA GLY A 36 -10.01 6.88 18.32
C GLY A 36 -10.37 6.04 17.10
N ALA A 37 -10.06 6.50 15.89
CA ALA A 37 -10.38 5.77 14.67
C ALA A 37 -9.12 5.20 14.02
N PRO A 38 -9.14 3.94 13.58
CA PRO A 38 -8.01 3.36 12.87
C PRO A 38 -8.00 3.84 11.42
N LEU A 39 -6.84 4.33 10.96
CA LEU A 39 -6.66 4.74 9.58
C LEU A 39 -6.04 3.58 8.78
N VAL A 40 -6.80 2.51 8.67
CA VAL A 40 -6.44 1.28 7.98
C VAL A 40 -7.59 0.89 7.06
N SER A 41 -7.30 0.72 5.78
CA SER A 41 -8.31 0.36 4.77
C SER A 41 -7.78 -0.71 3.83
N GLY A 42 -8.71 -1.46 3.23
CA GLY A 42 -8.40 -2.40 2.17
C GLY A 42 -9.07 -1.98 0.88
N ILE A 43 -8.35 -2.04 -0.23
CA ILE A 43 -8.90 -1.91 -1.57
C ILE A 43 -8.92 -3.32 -2.15
N ASN A 44 -10.12 -3.81 -2.47
CA ASN A 44 -10.32 -5.18 -2.95
C ASN A 44 -9.91 -6.27 -1.96
N CYS A 45 -9.71 -5.91 -0.69
CA CYS A 45 -9.35 -6.84 0.38
C CYS A 45 -9.84 -6.27 1.71
N GLN A 46 -9.78 -7.08 2.76
CA GLN A 46 -10.17 -6.67 4.10
C GLN A 46 -8.94 -6.63 5.00
N PRO A 47 -8.74 -5.56 5.80
CA PRO A 47 -7.59 -5.50 6.70
C PRO A 47 -7.47 -6.70 7.63
N LYS A 48 -8.59 -7.21 8.14
CA LYS A 48 -8.60 -8.36 9.06
C LYS A 48 -8.04 -9.64 8.46
N SER A 49 -8.16 -9.81 7.14
CA SER A 49 -7.75 -11.02 6.43
C SER A 49 -6.76 -10.73 5.31
N VAL A 50 -6.12 -9.57 5.35
CA VAL A 50 -5.31 -9.07 4.23
C VAL A 50 -4.21 -10.05 3.80
N TYR A 51 -3.54 -10.67 4.75
CA TYR A 51 -2.51 -11.66 4.42
C TYR A 51 -3.11 -12.84 3.67
N ASP A 52 -4.21 -13.38 4.18
CA ASP A 52 -4.90 -14.50 3.54
C ASP A 52 -5.48 -14.11 2.19
N ASP A 53 -6.01 -12.89 2.08
CA ASP A 53 -6.55 -12.38 0.82
C ASP A 53 -5.46 -12.33 -0.27
N PHE A 54 -4.29 -11.77 0.08
CA PHE A 54 -3.16 -11.72 -0.85
C PHE A 54 -2.68 -13.11 -1.23
N LEU A 55 -2.54 -13.99 -0.24
CA LEU A 55 -2.06 -15.34 -0.47
C LEU A 55 -3.03 -16.14 -1.33
N ASN A 56 -4.32 -16.05 -1.04
CA ASN A 56 -5.35 -16.76 -1.81
C ASN A 56 -5.34 -16.37 -3.28
N THR A 57 -5.16 -15.08 -3.59
CA THR A 57 -5.04 -14.62 -4.97
C THR A 57 -3.83 -15.25 -5.66
N LYS A 58 -2.69 -15.29 -4.97
CA LYS A 58 -1.46 -15.89 -5.51
C LYS A 58 -1.64 -17.39 -5.79
N LEU A 59 -2.27 -18.09 -4.86
CA LEU A 59 -2.49 -19.53 -4.99
C LEU A 59 -3.49 -19.84 -6.09
N LEU A 60 -4.53 -19.02 -6.23
CA LEU A 60 -5.53 -19.19 -7.29
C LEU A 60 -4.89 -19.17 -8.68
N TYR A 61 -3.93 -18.29 -8.89
CA TYR A 61 -3.25 -18.13 -10.17
C TYR A 61 -1.89 -18.84 -10.25
N HIS A 62 -1.55 -19.63 -9.24
CA HIS A 62 -0.26 -20.36 -9.17
C HIS A 62 0.95 -19.43 -9.28
N LYS A 63 0.88 -18.26 -8.63
CA LYS A 63 1.93 -17.22 -8.69
C LYS A 63 2.42 -16.81 -7.31
N ASP A 64 2.72 -17.80 -6.49
CA ASP A 64 3.26 -17.61 -5.14
C ASP A 64 4.79 -17.67 -5.15
N GLY A 65 5.40 -16.77 -5.89
CA GLY A 65 6.87 -16.71 -6.01
C GLY A 65 7.34 -15.39 -6.59
N GLY A 66 8.63 -15.19 -6.65
CA GLY A 66 9.21 -13.94 -7.13
C GLY A 66 8.80 -12.77 -6.26
N THR A 67 8.49 -11.64 -6.88
CA THR A 67 7.99 -10.47 -6.17
C THR A 67 6.61 -10.77 -5.59
N MET A 68 6.51 -10.70 -4.28
CA MET A 68 5.28 -11.02 -3.55
C MET A 68 4.39 -9.80 -3.36
N PHE A 69 5.01 -8.64 -3.18
CA PHE A 69 4.29 -7.40 -2.91
C PHE A 69 5.14 -6.20 -3.27
N TYR A 70 4.46 -5.06 -3.45
CA TYR A 70 5.11 -3.75 -3.57
C TYR A 70 4.72 -2.93 -2.35
N HIS A 71 5.62 -2.09 -1.90
CA HIS A 71 5.39 -1.21 -0.76
C HIS A 71 5.64 0.23 -1.20
N MET A 72 4.57 1.02 -1.22
CA MET A 72 4.60 2.40 -1.65
C MET A 72 4.28 3.30 -0.47
N VAL A 73 4.94 4.45 -0.40
CA VAL A 73 4.70 5.43 0.67
C VAL A 73 4.34 6.76 0.04
N GLN A 74 3.23 7.35 0.50
CA GLN A 74 2.83 8.71 0.16
C GLN A 74 3.05 9.58 1.40
N SER A 75 3.87 10.61 1.27
CA SER A 75 4.25 11.48 2.39
C SER A 75 3.83 12.91 2.15
N PHE A 76 3.35 13.57 3.21
CA PHE A 76 3.07 15.00 3.18
C PHE A 76 4.17 15.74 3.95
N PRO A 77 4.63 16.91 3.47
CA PRO A 77 5.66 17.65 4.18
C PRO A 77 5.13 18.19 5.52
N LYS A 78 6.04 18.40 6.45
CA LYS A 78 5.72 19.02 7.74
C LYS A 78 5.07 20.37 7.48
N GLY A 79 3.96 20.64 8.17
CA GLY A 79 3.23 21.89 8.03
C GLY A 79 2.26 21.93 6.86
N ALA A 80 2.11 20.82 6.13
CA ALA A 80 1.08 20.72 5.08
C ALA A 80 -0.31 20.89 5.69
N ALA A 81 -1.19 21.61 4.98
CA ALA A 81 -2.57 21.85 5.43
C ALA A 81 -3.44 20.62 5.15
N VAL A 82 -3.10 19.50 5.77
CA VAL A 82 -3.82 18.23 5.60
C VAL A 82 -3.91 17.55 6.95
N ASP A 83 -5.11 17.09 7.32
CA ASP A 83 -5.27 16.29 8.53
C ASP A 83 -5.11 14.80 8.21
N PRO A 84 -4.97 13.94 9.22
CA PRO A 84 -4.79 12.52 8.99
C PRO A 84 -5.89 11.83 8.16
N ARG A 85 -7.14 12.26 8.31
CA ARG A 85 -8.24 11.67 7.52
C ARG A 85 -8.14 12.04 6.06
N GLN A 86 -7.79 13.30 5.78
CA GLN A 86 -7.56 13.77 4.43
C GLN A 86 -6.38 13.04 3.79
N ALA A 87 -5.30 12.84 4.57
CA ALA A 87 -4.14 12.10 4.11
C ALA A 87 -4.49 10.64 3.78
N HIS A 88 -5.32 10.01 4.63
CA HIS A 88 -5.75 8.64 4.40
C HIS A 88 -6.59 8.52 3.12
N GLU A 89 -7.51 9.47 2.90
CA GLU A 89 -8.32 9.48 1.68
C GLU A 89 -7.47 9.71 0.44
N ALA A 90 -6.47 10.58 0.52
CA ALA A 90 -5.54 10.79 -0.60
C ALA A 90 -4.78 9.49 -0.93
N ALA A 91 -4.36 8.73 0.09
CA ALA A 91 -3.69 7.46 -0.12
C ALA A 91 -4.61 6.42 -0.76
N ARG A 92 -5.88 6.39 -0.35
CA ARG A 92 -6.87 5.49 -0.94
C ARG A 92 -7.09 5.80 -2.42
N ARG A 93 -7.15 7.08 -2.78
CA ARG A 93 -7.28 7.51 -4.17
C ARG A 93 -6.04 7.14 -4.99
N LEU A 94 -4.86 7.27 -4.39
CA LEU A 94 -3.63 6.85 -5.05
C LEU A 94 -3.64 5.34 -5.30
N ALA A 95 -4.10 4.56 -4.34
CA ALA A 95 -4.18 3.11 -4.45
C ALA A 95 -5.13 2.65 -5.58
N GLU A 96 -6.12 3.46 -5.93
CA GLU A 96 -7.04 3.14 -7.03
C GLU A 96 -6.36 3.06 -8.40
N TYR A 97 -5.15 3.63 -8.53
CA TYR A 97 -4.34 3.48 -9.73
C TYR A 97 -4.11 2.01 -10.08
N PHE A 98 -4.01 1.15 -9.06
CA PHE A 98 -3.73 -0.27 -9.22
C PHE A 98 -5.01 -1.07 -9.42
N ASP A 99 -5.70 -0.83 -10.53
CA ASP A 99 -6.97 -1.47 -10.85
C ASP A 99 -6.83 -3.00 -10.90
N GLY A 100 -7.70 -3.69 -10.17
CA GLY A 100 -7.69 -5.15 -10.09
C GLY A 100 -6.66 -5.72 -9.10
N TYR A 101 -5.98 -4.87 -8.34
CA TYR A 101 -5.03 -5.32 -7.32
C TYR A 101 -5.59 -5.08 -5.93
N GLU A 102 -5.24 -5.99 -5.03
CA GLU A 102 -5.56 -5.82 -3.61
C GLU A 102 -4.51 -4.90 -3.00
N VAL A 103 -4.93 -3.88 -2.26
CA VAL A 103 -4.03 -2.91 -1.64
C VAL A 103 -4.45 -2.69 -0.19
N LEU A 104 -3.48 -2.82 0.71
CA LEU A 104 -3.65 -2.44 2.11
C LEU A 104 -3.14 -1.00 2.27
N VAL A 105 -3.98 -0.12 2.78
CA VAL A 105 -3.66 1.30 2.97
C VAL A 105 -3.66 1.64 4.46
N CYS A 106 -2.53 2.08 4.98
CA CYS A 106 -2.37 2.42 6.40
C CYS A 106 -1.71 3.79 6.54
N THR A 107 -2.38 4.71 7.23
CA THR A 107 -1.84 6.06 7.44
C THR A 107 -1.24 6.14 8.84
N HIS A 108 0.04 6.52 8.90
CA HIS A 108 0.79 6.66 10.14
C HIS A 108 0.74 8.11 10.63
N VAL A 109 0.34 8.27 11.88
CA VAL A 109 0.14 9.57 12.51
C VAL A 109 1.02 9.78 13.77
N ASP A 110 1.95 8.87 13.99
CA ASP A 110 2.82 8.89 15.17
C ASP A 110 4.04 9.82 15.03
N ARG A 111 4.14 10.52 13.91
CA ARG A 111 5.24 11.45 13.61
C ARG A 111 4.70 12.76 13.07
N GLU A 112 5.57 13.79 13.03
CA GLU A 112 5.21 15.12 12.52
C GLU A 112 4.82 15.11 11.04
N HIS A 113 5.44 14.23 10.26
CA HIS A 113 5.10 14.04 8.85
C HIS A 113 4.06 12.93 8.75
N ILE A 114 2.89 13.26 8.26
CA ILE A 114 1.88 12.24 7.99
C ILE A 114 2.31 11.48 6.76
N HIS A 115 2.36 10.17 6.85
CA HIS A 115 2.69 9.32 5.71
C HIS A 115 1.82 8.07 5.69
N SER A 116 1.46 7.66 4.50
CA SER A 116 0.61 6.50 4.28
C SER A 116 1.40 5.42 3.57
N HIS A 117 1.24 4.19 4.06
CA HIS A 117 1.84 3.00 3.48
C HIS A 117 0.80 2.25 2.68
N CYS A 118 1.13 1.90 1.45
CA CYS A 118 0.30 1.06 0.60
C CYS A 118 1.07 -0.22 0.31
N VAL A 119 0.51 -1.35 0.71
CA VAL A 119 1.07 -2.67 0.41
C VAL A 119 0.21 -3.28 -0.69
N ILE A 120 0.81 -3.51 -1.86
CA ILE A 120 0.11 -3.90 -3.07
C ILE A 120 0.43 -5.35 -3.40
N ASN A 121 -0.60 -6.18 -3.58
CA ASN A 121 -0.39 -7.55 -4.01
C ASN A 121 0.22 -7.54 -5.42
N SER A 122 1.21 -8.36 -5.66
CA SER A 122 1.88 -8.43 -6.95
C SER A 122 1.05 -9.12 -8.03
N VAL A 123 -0.05 -9.78 -7.67
CA VAL A 123 -0.90 -10.54 -8.59
C VAL A 123 -2.28 -9.90 -8.66
N ASN A 124 -2.73 -9.60 -9.88
CA ASN A 124 -4.06 -9.05 -10.13
C ASN A 124 -5.11 -10.11 -9.81
N PHE A 125 -6.09 -9.79 -8.95
CA PHE A 125 -7.08 -10.78 -8.54
C PHE A 125 -8.09 -11.10 -9.63
N GLU A 126 -8.26 -10.23 -10.62
CA GLU A 126 -9.17 -10.45 -11.73
C GLU A 126 -8.53 -11.19 -12.91
N THR A 127 -7.28 -10.89 -13.22
CA THR A 127 -6.59 -11.38 -14.41
C THR A 127 -5.45 -12.35 -14.14
N GLY A 128 -4.95 -12.37 -12.92
CA GLY A 128 -3.77 -13.16 -12.55
C GLY A 128 -2.46 -12.59 -13.06
N LYS A 129 -2.46 -11.42 -13.67
CA LYS A 129 -1.23 -10.80 -14.17
C LYS A 129 -0.39 -10.25 -13.03
N LYS A 130 0.92 -10.41 -13.13
CA LYS A 130 1.85 -9.80 -12.19
C LYS A 130 2.05 -8.32 -12.51
N LEU A 131 2.10 -7.51 -11.46
CA LEU A 131 2.33 -6.08 -11.58
C LEU A 131 3.79 -5.81 -11.97
N HIS A 132 3.98 -4.91 -12.93
CA HIS A 132 5.28 -4.42 -13.33
C HIS A 132 5.32 -2.91 -13.17
N MET A 133 6.29 -2.43 -12.39
CA MET A 133 6.47 -1.00 -12.15
C MET A 133 7.75 -0.52 -12.83
N ALA A 134 7.71 -0.43 -14.16
CA ALA A 134 8.78 0.16 -14.95
C ALA A 134 8.71 1.69 -14.86
N LYS A 135 9.70 2.38 -15.41
CA LYS A 135 9.79 3.85 -15.34
C LYS A 135 8.53 4.56 -15.84
N GLU A 136 7.91 4.05 -16.90
CA GLU A 136 6.70 4.64 -17.46
C GLU A 136 5.52 4.55 -16.51
N GLN A 137 5.33 3.38 -15.89
CA GLN A 137 4.27 3.17 -14.92
C GLN A 137 4.47 4.04 -13.69
N ILE A 138 5.71 4.21 -13.25
CA ILE A 138 6.04 5.09 -12.13
C ILE A 138 5.71 6.55 -12.48
N ARG A 139 6.01 6.99 -13.70
CA ARG A 139 5.66 8.35 -14.15
C ARG A 139 4.16 8.57 -14.17
N GLU A 140 3.40 7.60 -14.67
CA GLU A 140 1.94 7.68 -14.68
C GLU A 140 1.39 7.74 -13.27
N LEU A 141 1.94 6.95 -12.36
CA LEU A 141 1.55 6.96 -10.95
C LEU A 141 1.80 8.34 -10.32
N MET A 142 2.95 8.94 -10.61
CA MET A 142 3.28 10.28 -10.11
C MET A 142 2.32 11.34 -10.65
N ARG A 143 1.94 11.26 -11.93
CA ARG A 143 0.93 12.16 -12.49
C ARG A 143 -0.42 11.99 -11.81
N HIS A 144 -0.82 10.75 -11.58
CA HIS A 144 -2.07 10.44 -10.86
C HIS A 144 -2.04 11.01 -9.44
N ASN A 145 -0.91 10.87 -8.75
CA ASN A 145 -0.72 11.44 -7.42
C ASN A 145 -0.86 12.97 -7.43
N ASP A 146 -0.31 13.64 -8.43
CA ASP A 146 -0.36 15.09 -8.54
C ASP A 146 -1.77 15.62 -8.78
N GLU A 147 -2.66 14.79 -9.31
CA GLU A 147 -4.06 15.16 -9.56
C GLU A 147 -4.98 14.99 -8.33
N ILE A 148 -4.47 14.40 -7.27
CA ILE A 148 -5.27 14.12 -6.05
C ILE A 148 -5.43 15.36 -5.15
#